data_3b67f2a2a9817fe51374d7970d81e70b
#
_entry.id   3b67f2a2a9817fe51374d7970d81e70b
#
_cell.length_a   1.000
_cell.length_b   1.000
_cell.length_c   1.000
_cell.angle_alpha   90.00
_cell.angle_beta   90.00
_cell.angle_gamma   90.00
#
_symmetry.space_group_name_H-M   'P 1'
#
loop_
_entity.id
_entity.type
_entity.pdbx_description
1 polymer ?
#
loop_
_entity_poly.entity_id
_entity_poly.type
_entity_poly.pdbx_seq_one_letter_code
_entity_poly.pdbx_strand_id
1 'polypeptide(L)'
;WFAKNKIPYIDCCDANFGIYRDRDFEITKKLTEEKSKTGFPETFRTNWAKVSSEKIIPLAKELQSVDLLNAVTLSLQSLDQNTLKIIKRSNLKFDTFSSLTSSFKDAGIPTYTELIMGLPGETLDTFKAGLETALGDNDLGAILLYNCGLLPNAPMNYPEYREQYKLKSIRSPVFLQHSPKDDRGIQEYENILIGTSSYTLDDLKQMYQFSWVIQTFHSFGILEHVAKYFHKTHGVSLMIFYETILEYCQIKNSLFSKEYELLRKHIDDGYSGNGWAHYDSDLGDISWPFEEASVARFLRLEDDVLHDEIKQFAQFLENK
;
A
#
# COMPACT_ATOMS: atom_id res chain seq x y z
N TRP A 1 -31.86 0.65 -4.17
CA TRP A 1 -31.85 -0.80 -3.99
C TRP A 1 -30.89 -1.22 -2.91
N PHE A 2 -29.65 -0.73 -2.88
CA PHE A 2 -28.63 -1.05 -1.86
C PHE A 2 -29.11 -0.70 -0.44
N ALA A 3 -29.61 0.52 -0.25
CA ALA A 3 -30.13 0.97 1.04
C ALA A 3 -31.33 0.11 1.51
N LYS A 4 -32.30 -0.16 0.62
CA LYS A 4 -33.46 -1.01 0.88
C LYS A 4 -33.07 -2.42 1.33
N ASN A 5 -31.99 -2.98 0.77
CA ASN A 5 -31.50 -4.31 1.08
C ASN A 5 -30.40 -4.32 2.16
N LYS A 6 -30.13 -3.19 2.79
CA LYS A 6 -29.12 -3.02 3.84
C LYS A 6 -27.74 -3.55 3.45
N ILE A 7 -27.33 -3.26 2.22
CA ILE A 7 -25.99 -3.62 1.73
C ILE A 7 -24.98 -2.69 2.38
N PRO A 8 -24.03 -3.19 3.19
CA PRO A 8 -23.12 -2.33 3.94
C PRO A 8 -22.02 -1.74 3.06
N TYR A 9 -21.52 -2.51 2.08
CA TYR A 9 -20.36 -2.15 1.29
C TYR A 9 -20.67 -2.10 -0.19
N ILE A 10 -20.31 -0.99 -0.85
CA ILE A 10 -20.41 -0.82 -2.31
C ILE A 10 -19.04 -0.54 -2.87
N ASP A 11 -18.60 -1.39 -3.81
CA ASP A 11 -17.43 -1.13 -4.63
C ASP A 11 -17.87 -0.67 -6.02
N CYS A 12 -17.51 0.56 -6.38
CA CYS A 12 -17.83 1.14 -7.67
C CYS A 12 -16.77 0.74 -8.70
N CYS A 13 -17.17 -0.08 -9.68
CA CYS A 13 -16.29 -0.58 -10.74
C CYS A 13 -15.90 0.47 -11.80
N ASP A 14 -16.18 1.76 -11.57
CA ASP A 14 -15.69 2.84 -12.45
C ASP A 14 -14.21 3.10 -12.13
N ALA A 15 -13.35 2.91 -13.13
CA ALA A 15 -11.90 3.12 -12.99
C ALA A 15 -11.50 4.61 -12.89
N ASN A 16 -12.43 5.55 -13.13
CA ASN A 16 -12.16 6.99 -13.19
C ASN A 16 -13.35 7.80 -12.65
N PHE A 17 -13.86 7.47 -11.48
CA PHE A 17 -14.93 8.21 -10.82
C PHE A 17 -14.52 9.66 -10.56
N GLY A 18 -15.38 10.59 -10.89
CA GLY A 18 -15.10 12.04 -10.84
C GLY A 18 -14.71 12.65 -12.19
N ILE A 19 -14.54 11.85 -13.25
CA ILE A 19 -14.26 12.38 -14.60
C ILE A 19 -15.49 13.04 -15.22
N TYR A 20 -16.67 12.48 -14.99
CA TYR A 20 -17.96 13.02 -15.48
C TYR A 20 -18.67 13.74 -14.34
N ARG A 21 -18.31 15.01 -14.14
CA ARG A 21 -18.69 15.81 -12.97
C ARG A 21 -20.16 15.70 -12.59
N ASP A 22 -21.08 15.94 -13.54
CA ASP A 22 -22.52 16.01 -13.25
C ASP A 22 -23.08 14.64 -12.89
N ARG A 23 -22.72 13.59 -13.66
CA ARG A 23 -23.10 12.20 -13.38
C ARG A 23 -22.60 11.76 -11.98
N ASP A 24 -21.33 11.98 -11.73
CA ASP A 24 -20.67 11.49 -10.52
C ASP A 24 -21.15 12.27 -9.29
N PHE A 25 -21.48 13.53 -9.46
CA PHE A 25 -22.09 14.34 -8.40
C PHE A 25 -23.53 13.87 -8.08
N GLU A 26 -24.35 13.57 -9.09
CA GLU A 26 -25.69 13.00 -8.88
C GLU A 26 -25.64 11.64 -8.15
N ILE A 27 -24.70 10.75 -8.55
CA ILE A 27 -24.49 9.46 -7.89
C ILE A 27 -24.10 9.69 -6.42
N THR A 28 -23.10 10.55 -6.17
CA THR A 28 -22.63 10.89 -4.83
C THR A 28 -23.77 11.41 -3.97
N LYS A 29 -24.51 12.41 -4.46
CA LYS A 29 -25.64 12.99 -3.75
C LYS A 29 -26.71 11.96 -3.40
N LYS A 30 -27.02 11.06 -4.35
CA LYS A 30 -27.98 10.00 -4.10
C LYS A 30 -27.53 9.03 -3.03
N LEU A 31 -26.25 8.65 -3.01
CA LEU A 31 -25.64 7.79 -1.99
C LEU A 31 -25.71 8.45 -0.62
N THR A 32 -25.35 9.73 -0.50
CA THR A 32 -25.34 10.45 0.77
C THR A 32 -26.77 10.68 1.30
N GLU A 33 -27.74 10.95 0.45
CA GLU A 33 -29.15 11.03 0.82
C GLU A 33 -29.69 9.70 1.37
N GLU A 34 -29.38 8.58 0.72
CA GLU A 34 -29.85 7.26 1.16
C GLU A 34 -29.15 6.85 2.47
N LYS A 35 -27.83 7.07 2.59
CA LYS A 35 -27.08 6.85 3.82
C LYS A 35 -27.66 7.61 4.99
N SER A 36 -27.94 8.90 4.81
CA SER A 36 -28.51 9.76 5.84
C SER A 36 -29.92 9.31 6.31
N LYS A 37 -30.73 8.72 5.40
CA LYS A 37 -32.08 8.24 5.70
C LYS A 37 -32.12 6.85 6.35
N THR A 38 -31.22 5.97 5.95
CA THR A 38 -31.32 4.54 6.21
C THR A 38 -30.14 3.95 7.00
N GLY A 39 -29.01 4.68 7.08
CA GLY A 39 -27.73 4.18 7.57
C GLY A 39 -26.95 3.36 6.54
N PHE A 40 -27.51 3.09 5.35
CA PHE A 40 -26.89 2.26 4.32
C PHE A 40 -26.76 2.99 2.96
N PRO A 41 -25.68 2.68 2.20
CA PRO A 41 -24.58 1.79 2.53
C PRO A 41 -23.72 2.34 3.69
N GLU A 42 -22.91 1.50 4.31
CA GLU A 42 -21.97 1.94 5.36
C GLU A 42 -20.70 2.52 4.75
N THR A 43 -20.22 1.94 3.65
CA THR A 43 -19.00 2.33 2.96
C THR A 43 -19.20 2.33 1.46
N PHE A 44 -18.61 3.33 0.79
CA PHE A 44 -18.52 3.43 -0.68
C PHE A 44 -17.06 3.54 -1.09
N ARG A 45 -16.57 2.56 -1.85
CA ARG A 45 -15.23 2.56 -2.42
C ARG A 45 -15.29 2.83 -3.92
N THR A 46 -14.32 3.57 -4.44
CA THR A 46 -14.20 3.86 -5.87
C THR A 46 -12.76 4.16 -6.26
N ASN A 47 -12.43 3.97 -7.55
CA ASN A 47 -11.17 4.41 -8.12
C ASN A 47 -11.35 5.82 -8.68
N TRP A 48 -10.61 6.76 -8.10
CA TRP A 48 -10.73 8.17 -8.46
C TRP A 48 -10.04 8.52 -9.78
N ALA A 49 -10.66 9.38 -10.55
CA ALA A 49 -10.06 9.92 -11.75
C ALA A 49 -8.85 10.80 -11.41
N LYS A 50 -7.79 10.68 -12.19
CA LYS A 50 -6.58 11.50 -12.07
C LYS A 50 -6.78 12.86 -12.74
N VAL A 51 -7.70 13.65 -12.18
CA VAL A 51 -8.06 14.99 -12.65
C VAL A 51 -7.77 16.04 -11.56
N SER A 52 -8.06 17.31 -11.87
CA SER A 52 -7.85 18.41 -10.90
C SER A 52 -8.62 18.21 -9.60
N SER A 53 -8.04 18.67 -8.49
CA SER A 53 -8.64 18.68 -7.16
C SER A 53 -10.03 19.34 -7.13
N GLU A 54 -10.24 20.39 -7.93
CA GLU A 54 -11.52 21.11 -8.07
C GLU A 54 -12.71 20.21 -8.45
N LYS A 55 -12.45 19.10 -9.14
CA LYS A 55 -13.50 18.14 -9.53
C LYS A 55 -13.75 17.07 -8.48
N ILE A 56 -12.69 16.58 -7.84
CA ILE A 56 -12.76 15.43 -6.94
C ILE A 56 -13.08 15.85 -5.50
N ILE A 57 -12.48 16.93 -5.00
CA ILE A 57 -12.67 17.38 -3.61
C ILE A 57 -14.15 17.59 -3.25
N PRO A 58 -15.00 18.23 -4.08
CA PRO A 58 -16.42 18.36 -3.76
C PRO A 58 -17.13 17.02 -3.58
N LEU A 59 -16.83 16.01 -4.43
CA LEU A 59 -17.41 14.67 -4.37
C LEU A 59 -16.93 13.94 -3.10
N ALA A 60 -15.64 14.01 -2.82
CA ALA A 60 -15.04 13.37 -1.65
C ALA A 60 -15.58 13.98 -0.33
N LYS A 61 -15.72 15.30 -0.25
CA LYS A 61 -16.33 15.99 0.90
C LYS A 61 -17.78 15.59 1.11
N GLU A 62 -18.56 15.49 0.05
CA GLU A 62 -19.95 15.07 0.13
C GLU A 62 -20.06 13.63 0.69
N LEU A 63 -19.24 12.69 0.19
CA LEU A 63 -19.20 11.32 0.71
C LEU A 63 -18.71 11.27 2.17
N GLN A 64 -17.69 12.05 2.50
CA GLN A 64 -17.13 12.11 3.85
C GLN A 64 -18.10 12.71 4.86
N SER A 65 -18.98 13.63 4.45
CA SER A 65 -19.95 14.29 5.33
C SER A 65 -20.94 13.33 6.01
N VAL A 66 -21.05 12.11 5.51
CA VAL A 66 -21.92 11.03 6.02
C VAL A 66 -21.15 9.75 6.29
N ASP A 67 -19.84 9.81 6.45
CA ASP A 67 -18.96 8.66 6.72
C ASP A 67 -19.05 7.54 5.66
N LEU A 68 -19.19 7.92 4.39
CA LEU A 68 -19.16 6.97 3.27
C LEU A 68 -17.76 6.78 2.68
N LEU A 69 -16.84 7.72 2.93
CA LEU A 69 -15.49 7.74 2.40
C LEU A 69 -14.46 7.82 3.52
N ASN A 70 -13.56 6.82 3.56
CA ASN A 70 -12.46 6.81 4.52
C ASN A 70 -11.23 7.57 4.01
N ALA A 71 -10.85 7.35 2.73
CA ALA A 71 -9.69 7.99 2.13
C ALA A 71 -9.80 8.01 0.60
N VAL A 72 -9.01 8.87 -0.04
CA VAL A 72 -8.87 8.96 -1.50
C VAL A 72 -7.57 8.29 -1.93
N THR A 73 -7.66 7.35 -2.87
CA THR A 73 -6.50 6.68 -3.45
C THR A 73 -5.86 7.54 -4.54
N LEU A 74 -4.56 7.76 -4.45
CA LEU A 74 -3.75 8.47 -5.42
C LEU A 74 -2.62 7.56 -5.93
N SER A 75 -2.92 6.66 -6.89
CA SER A 75 -1.97 5.65 -7.37
C SER A 75 -0.91 6.22 -8.30
N LEU A 76 0.38 6.05 -7.98
CA LEU A 76 1.53 6.45 -8.79
C LEU A 76 2.19 5.31 -9.56
N GLN A 77 2.05 4.08 -9.12
CA GLN A 77 2.71 2.84 -9.53
C GLN A 77 4.22 2.83 -9.30
N SER A 78 4.96 3.81 -9.78
CA SER A 78 6.38 4.05 -9.54
C SER A 78 6.68 5.55 -9.60
N LEU A 79 7.76 5.98 -8.98
CA LEU A 79 8.29 7.35 -9.05
C LEU A 79 9.49 7.44 -9.99
N ASP A 80 10.03 6.29 -10.45
CA ASP A 80 11.13 6.28 -11.41
C ASP A 80 10.63 6.54 -12.84
N GLN A 81 11.16 7.59 -13.47
CA GLN A 81 10.75 8.02 -14.81
C GLN A 81 11.10 7.00 -15.91
N ASN A 82 12.19 6.26 -15.75
CA ASN A 82 12.58 5.23 -16.70
C ASN A 82 11.60 4.04 -16.64
N THR A 83 11.28 3.59 -15.44
CA THR A 83 10.28 2.55 -15.17
C THR A 83 8.93 2.94 -15.76
N LEU A 84 8.44 4.16 -15.49
CA LEU A 84 7.18 4.66 -16.04
C LEU A 84 7.17 4.67 -17.58
N LYS A 85 8.27 5.07 -18.21
CA LYS A 85 8.43 5.05 -19.67
C LYS A 85 8.37 3.61 -20.22
N ILE A 86 9.03 2.66 -19.56
CA ILE A 86 9.05 1.25 -19.95
C ILE A 86 7.66 0.63 -19.88
N ILE A 87 6.91 0.87 -18.81
CA ILE A 87 5.54 0.38 -18.66
C ILE A 87 4.50 1.23 -19.41
N LYS A 88 4.97 2.22 -20.19
CA LYS A 88 4.13 3.14 -20.99
C LYS A 88 3.05 3.85 -20.16
N ARG A 89 3.42 4.27 -18.96
CA ARG A 89 2.54 5.02 -18.07
C ARG A 89 3.04 6.44 -17.88
N SER A 90 2.13 7.39 -17.96
CA SER A 90 2.38 8.77 -17.56
C SER A 90 1.71 9.03 -16.22
N ASN A 91 2.51 9.37 -15.21
CA ASN A 91 1.97 9.93 -13.98
C ASN A 91 1.70 11.42 -14.15
N LEU A 92 0.87 11.98 -13.25
CA LEU A 92 0.88 13.43 -13.04
C LEU A 92 2.31 13.87 -12.74
N LYS A 93 2.69 15.08 -13.16
CA LYS A 93 3.97 15.67 -12.73
C LYS A 93 3.98 15.67 -11.20
N PHE A 94 5.13 15.39 -10.61
CA PHE A 94 5.25 15.26 -9.15
C PHE A 94 4.73 16.51 -8.41
N ASP A 95 5.04 17.71 -8.88
CA ASP A 95 4.53 18.97 -8.32
C ASP A 95 2.99 19.06 -8.36
N THR A 96 2.38 18.58 -9.45
CA THR A 96 0.91 18.53 -9.57
C THR A 96 0.32 17.51 -8.61
N PHE A 97 0.98 16.37 -8.43
CA PHE A 97 0.56 15.33 -7.51
C PHE A 97 0.68 15.81 -6.06
N SER A 98 1.80 16.42 -5.68
CA SER A 98 2.02 17.00 -4.35
C SER A 98 1.01 18.12 -4.05
N SER A 99 0.74 19.00 -5.02
CA SER A 99 -0.30 20.02 -4.89
C SER A 99 -1.70 19.43 -4.70
N LEU A 100 -2.00 18.34 -5.40
CA LEU A 100 -3.27 17.61 -5.25
C LEU A 100 -3.40 17.00 -3.84
N THR A 101 -2.37 16.33 -3.34
CA THR A 101 -2.32 15.76 -1.99
C THR A 101 -2.49 16.85 -0.93
N SER A 102 -1.78 17.98 -1.06
CA SER A 102 -1.94 19.14 -0.18
C SER A 102 -3.38 19.66 -0.18
N SER A 103 -4.01 19.74 -1.35
CA SER A 103 -5.40 20.20 -1.47
C SER A 103 -6.40 19.26 -0.76
N PHE A 104 -6.15 17.95 -0.79
CA PHE A 104 -6.97 16.98 -0.03
C PHE A 104 -6.73 17.14 1.48
N LYS A 105 -5.48 17.28 1.90
CA LYS A 105 -5.10 17.51 3.30
C LYS A 105 -5.76 18.79 3.85
N ASP A 106 -5.68 19.91 3.12
CA ASP A 106 -6.34 21.17 3.48
C ASP A 106 -7.87 21.04 3.55
N ALA A 107 -8.42 20.12 2.77
CA ALA A 107 -9.84 19.78 2.79
C ALA A 107 -10.24 18.83 3.94
N GLY A 108 -9.28 18.31 4.72
CA GLY A 108 -9.49 17.32 5.77
C GLY A 108 -9.82 15.92 5.25
N ILE A 109 -9.43 15.61 4.00
CA ILE A 109 -9.69 14.31 3.36
C ILE A 109 -8.40 13.48 3.39
N PRO A 110 -8.36 12.35 4.10
CA PRO A 110 -7.21 11.46 4.10
C PRO A 110 -6.91 10.92 2.69
N THR A 111 -5.62 10.80 2.38
CA THR A 111 -5.17 10.19 1.12
C THR A 111 -4.20 9.06 1.40
N TYR A 112 -4.11 8.12 0.47
CA TYR A 112 -3.04 7.14 0.44
C TYR A 112 -2.53 6.94 -0.99
N THR A 113 -1.26 6.56 -1.09
CA THR A 113 -0.57 6.37 -2.37
C THR A 113 -0.27 4.89 -2.57
N GLU A 114 -0.49 4.41 -3.79
CA GLU A 114 -0.20 3.03 -4.17
C GLU A 114 1.01 2.98 -5.11
N LEU A 115 1.97 2.13 -4.77
CA LEU A 115 3.14 1.80 -5.57
C LEU A 115 3.17 0.31 -5.88
N ILE A 116 3.80 -0.05 -6.99
CA ILE A 116 4.02 -1.44 -7.40
C ILE A 116 5.53 -1.69 -7.39
N MET A 117 5.96 -2.62 -6.57
CA MET A 117 7.38 -3.02 -6.52
C MET A 117 7.69 -4.06 -7.59
N GLY A 118 8.90 -3.99 -8.13
CA GLY A 118 9.37 -4.93 -9.12
C GLY A 118 8.80 -4.74 -10.52
N LEU A 119 8.50 -3.51 -10.92
CA LEU A 119 8.15 -3.19 -12.29
C LEU A 119 9.38 -3.32 -13.22
N PRO A 120 9.19 -3.68 -14.51
CA PRO A 120 10.30 -3.71 -15.48
C PRO A 120 10.98 -2.36 -15.62
N GLY A 121 12.30 -2.33 -15.51
CA GLY A 121 13.11 -1.12 -15.51
C GLY A 121 13.46 -0.57 -14.13
N GLU A 122 12.72 -0.94 -13.11
CA GLU A 122 13.02 -0.58 -11.72
C GLU A 122 14.22 -1.37 -11.20
N THR A 123 15.07 -0.74 -10.41
CA THR A 123 16.15 -1.37 -9.64
C THR A 123 15.86 -1.19 -8.15
N LEU A 124 16.57 -1.91 -7.28
CA LEU A 124 16.47 -1.68 -5.84
C LEU A 124 16.79 -0.23 -5.47
N ASP A 125 17.79 0.36 -6.11
CA ASP A 125 18.19 1.76 -5.84
C ASP A 125 17.13 2.76 -6.29
N THR A 126 16.54 2.58 -7.49
CA THR A 126 15.48 3.48 -7.98
C THR A 126 14.18 3.31 -7.16
N PHE A 127 13.89 2.10 -6.69
CA PHE A 127 12.79 1.84 -5.77
C PHE A 127 12.98 2.58 -4.43
N LYS A 128 14.17 2.48 -3.82
CA LYS A 128 14.52 3.18 -2.58
C LYS A 128 14.47 4.71 -2.75
N ALA A 129 15.00 5.24 -3.85
CA ALA A 129 14.92 6.66 -4.17
C ALA A 129 13.47 7.13 -4.36
N GLY A 130 12.61 6.28 -4.95
CA GLY A 130 11.17 6.52 -5.04
C GLY A 130 10.51 6.60 -3.67
N LEU A 131 10.83 5.67 -2.76
CA LEU A 131 10.32 5.70 -1.38
C LEU A 131 10.80 6.94 -0.62
N GLU A 132 12.08 7.32 -0.72
CA GLU A 132 12.60 8.56 -0.14
C GLU A 132 11.79 9.78 -0.61
N THR A 133 11.49 9.84 -1.90
CA THR A 133 10.69 10.92 -2.48
C THR A 133 9.25 10.91 -1.96
N ALA A 134 8.65 9.73 -1.81
CA ALA A 134 7.27 9.58 -1.35
C ALA A 134 7.10 9.91 0.13
N LEU A 135 8.10 9.56 0.95
CA LEU A 135 8.13 9.77 2.40
C LEU A 135 8.50 11.20 2.80
N GLY A 136 9.24 11.92 1.93
CA GLY A 136 9.83 13.22 2.22
C GLY A 136 8.81 14.32 2.54
N ASP A 137 9.24 15.58 2.41
CA ASP A 137 8.48 16.77 2.82
C ASP A 137 7.09 16.91 2.17
N ASN A 138 6.83 16.16 1.12
CA ASN A 138 5.56 16.20 0.39
C ASN A 138 4.41 15.47 1.11
N ASP A 139 4.72 14.65 2.13
CA ASP A 139 3.75 13.92 2.96
C ASP A 139 2.58 13.35 2.13
N LEU A 140 2.91 12.36 1.28
CA LEU A 140 1.92 11.75 0.35
C LEU A 140 0.86 10.90 1.06
N GLY A 141 0.78 10.97 2.38
CA GLY A 141 -0.09 10.13 3.20
C GLY A 141 0.46 8.71 3.36
N ALA A 142 -0.41 7.76 3.67
CA ALA A 142 -0.02 6.37 3.76
C ALA A 142 0.44 5.82 2.39
N ILE A 143 1.47 4.97 2.39
CA ILE A 143 2.01 4.34 1.19
C ILE A 143 1.71 2.84 1.28
N LEU A 144 0.98 2.32 0.29
CA LEU A 144 0.72 0.90 0.13
C LEU A 144 1.52 0.38 -1.06
N LEU A 145 2.15 -0.77 -0.87
CA LEU A 145 3.04 -1.37 -1.85
C LEU A 145 2.55 -2.78 -2.23
N TYR A 146 2.50 -3.04 -3.53
CA TYR A 146 1.98 -4.29 -4.08
C TYR A 146 3.01 -4.98 -4.95
N ASN A 147 2.95 -6.31 -5.00
CA ASN A 147 3.69 -7.10 -5.99
C ASN A 147 3.21 -6.78 -7.41
N CYS A 148 4.12 -6.85 -8.37
CA CYS A 148 3.78 -6.69 -9.77
C CYS A 148 3.08 -7.95 -10.31
N GLY A 149 1.76 -7.91 -10.44
CA GLY A 149 0.96 -8.94 -11.10
C GLY A 149 1.05 -8.85 -12.62
N LEU A 150 1.28 -9.98 -13.27
CA LEU A 150 1.34 -10.09 -14.72
C LEU A 150 0.00 -10.57 -15.29
N LEU A 151 -0.88 -9.61 -15.61
CA LEU A 151 -2.21 -9.90 -16.09
C LEU A 151 -2.20 -10.57 -17.48
N PRO A 152 -3.07 -11.56 -17.75
CA PRO A 152 -3.07 -12.34 -18.98
C PRO A 152 -3.12 -11.50 -20.26
N ASN A 153 -3.92 -10.44 -20.26
CA ASN A 153 -4.17 -9.60 -21.44
C ASN A 153 -3.40 -8.27 -21.43
N ALA A 154 -2.51 -8.07 -20.45
CA ALA A 154 -1.70 -6.85 -20.42
C ALA A 154 -0.58 -6.89 -21.46
N PRO A 155 -0.24 -5.77 -22.11
CA PRO A 155 0.89 -5.69 -23.06
C PRO A 155 2.22 -6.20 -22.44
N MET A 156 2.40 -6.04 -21.14
CA MET A 156 3.56 -6.54 -20.40
C MET A 156 3.68 -8.07 -20.47
N ASN A 157 2.58 -8.80 -20.69
CA ASN A 157 2.56 -10.26 -20.81
C ASN A 157 2.77 -10.78 -22.24
N TYR A 158 2.87 -9.91 -23.24
CA TYR A 158 3.13 -10.35 -24.62
C TYR A 158 4.55 -10.93 -24.74
N PRO A 159 4.73 -11.98 -25.56
CA PRO A 159 6.02 -12.69 -25.70
C PRO A 159 7.19 -11.74 -25.97
N GLU A 160 7.02 -10.78 -26.85
CA GLU A 160 8.05 -9.83 -27.26
C GLU A 160 8.49 -8.94 -26.09
N TYR A 161 7.54 -8.48 -25.27
CA TYR A 161 7.81 -7.67 -24.10
C TYR A 161 8.52 -8.50 -23.02
N ARG A 162 8.06 -9.73 -22.80
CA ARG A 162 8.68 -10.66 -21.83
C ARG A 162 10.13 -10.98 -22.21
N GLU A 163 10.41 -11.19 -23.50
CA GLU A 163 11.75 -11.43 -23.99
C GLU A 163 12.63 -10.19 -23.86
N GLN A 164 12.14 -9.03 -24.30
CA GLN A 164 12.85 -7.76 -24.24
C GLN A 164 13.34 -7.41 -22.85
N TYR A 165 12.49 -7.58 -21.84
CA TYR A 165 12.79 -7.21 -20.45
C TYR A 165 13.16 -8.42 -19.58
N LYS A 166 13.33 -9.60 -20.17
CA LYS A 166 13.69 -10.88 -19.50
C LYS A 166 12.80 -11.18 -18.29
N LEU A 167 11.47 -11.05 -18.45
CA LEU A 167 10.53 -11.22 -17.38
C LEU A 167 10.50 -12.66 -16.88
N LYS A 168 10.71 -12.85 -15.59
CA LYS A 168 10.53 -14.11 -14.87
C LYS A 168 9.30 -13.98 -13.98
N SER A 169 8.42 -14.96 -13.99
CA SER A 169 7.22 -14.96 -13.17
C SER A 169 6.97 -16.32 -12.55
N ILE A 170 6.28 -16.33 -11.43
CA ILE A 170 5.74 -17.53 -10.78
C ILE A 170 4.23 -17.48 -10.84
N ARG A 171 3.63 -18.69 -10.82
CA ARG A 171 2.20 -18.84 -10.59
C ARG A 171 1.95 -18.90 -9.10
N SER A 172 1.12 -17.99 -8.58
CA SER A 172 0.80 -17.85 -7.16
C SER A 172 -0.70 -18.05 -6.95
N PRO A 173 -1.16 -18.83 -5.96
CA PRO A 173 -2.57 -18.90 -5.62
C PRO A 173 -3.04 -17.53 -5.07
N VAL A 174 -4.25 -17.14 -5.45
CA VAL A 174 -4.92 -15.92 -4.97
C VAL A 174 -5.73 -16.26 -3.73
N PHE A 175 -5.53 -15.50 -2.67
CA PHE A 175 -6.32 -15.55 -1.45
C PHE A 175 -7.01 -14.23 -1.23
N LEU A 176 -8.29 -14.27 -0.91
CA LEU A 176 -9.03 -13.05 -0.59
C LEU A 176 -8.63 -12.58 0.81
N GLN A 177 -8.08 -11.37 0.87
CA GLN A 177 -7.69 -10.74 2.14
C GLN A 177 -8.92 -10.53 3.05
N HIS A 178 -8.71 -10.62 4.35
CA HIS A 178 -9.72 -10.49 5.41
C HIS A 178 -10.89 -11.48 5.27
N SER A 179 -10.68 -12.58 4.57
CA SER A 179 -11.68 -13.64 4.40
C SER A 179 -11.22 -14.93 5.04
N PRO A 180 -12.16 -15.76 5.54
CA PRO A 180 -11.86 -17.11 5.96
C PRO A 180 -11.22 -17.90 4.82
N LYS A 181 -10.50 -18.96 5.16
CA LYS A 181 -9.93 -19.87 4.17
C LYS A 181 -11.06 -20.45 3.32
N ASP A 182 -10.96 -20.22 2.00
CA ASP A 182 -11.96 -20.79 1.07
C ASP A 182 -11.69 -22.26 0.83
N ASP A 183 -12.60 -23.12 1.24
CA ASP A 183 -12.54 -24.57 1.10
C ASP A 183 -13.43 -25.12 -0.03
N ARG A 184 -14.06 -24.22 -0.83
CA ARG A 184 -14.96 -24.62 -1.95
C ARG A 184 -14.28 -25.37 -3.10
N GLY A 185 -12.96 -25.56 -3.01
CA GLY A 185 -12.18 -26.39 -3.92
C GLY A 185 -11.83 -25.75 -5.27
N ILE A 186 -12.17 -24.49 -5.48
CA ILE A 186 -11.80 -23.72 -6.68
C ILE A 186 -10.70 -22.73 -6.30
N GLN A 187 -9.45 -23.04 -6.67
CA GLN A 187 -8.32 -22.16 -6.44
C GLN A 187 -8.02 -21.33 -7.67
N GLU A 188 -8.11 -20.01 -7.54
CA GLU A 188 -7.66 -19.06 -8.54
C GLU A 188 -6.17 -18.78 -8.42
N TYR A 189 -5.54 -18.41 -9.54
CA TYR A 189 -4.11 -18.14 -9.61
C TYR A 189 -3.81 -16.89 -10.40
N GLU A 190 -2.77 -16.20 -9.99
CA GLU A 190 -2.16 -15.08 -10.70
C GLU A 190 -0.70 -15.38 -11.04
N ASN A 191 -0.13 -14.60 -11.97
CA ASN A 191 1.30 -14.62 -12.22
C ASN A 191 1.92 -13.38 -11.59
N ILE A 192 2.93 -13.56 -10.74
CA ILE A 192 3.68 -12.49 -10.10
C ILE A 192 5.08 -12.44 -10.70
N LEU A 193 5.57 -11.23 -11.04
CA LEU A 193 6.95 -11.04 -11.46
C LEU A 193 7.90 -11.31 -10.30
N ILE A 194 8.98 -12.07 -10.58
CA ILE A 194 10.03 -12.40 -9.63
C ILE A 194 11.43 -12.01 -10.12
N GLY A 195 11.53 -11.36 -11.26
CA GLY A 195 12.78 -10.87 -11.83
C GLY A 195 12.60 -10.33 -13.23
N THR A 196 13.48 -9.42 -13.59
CA THR A 196 13.54 -8.79 -14.92
C THR A 196 15.00 -8.63 -15.35
N SER A 197 15.25 -7.88 -16.42
CA SER A 197 16.61 -7.46 -16.78
C SER A 197 17.22 -6.43 -15.83
N SER A 198 16.41 -5.78 -14.96
CA SER A 198 16.83 -4.69 -14.08
C SER A 198 16.97 -5.07 -12.61
N TYR A 199 16.38 -6.17 -12.17
CA TYR A 199 16.51 -6.66 -10.80
C TYR A 199 16.46 -8.20 -10.74
N THR A 200 17.04 -8.74 -9.68
CA THR A 200 17.04 -10.18 -9.34
C THR A 200 15.92 -10.50 -8.33
N LEU A 201 15.70 -11.80 -8.06
CA LEU A 201 14.79 -12.21 -6.99
C LEU A 201 15.26 -11.71 -5.61
N ASP A 202 16.56 -11.67 -5.37
CA ASP A 202 17.12 -11.19 -4.10
C ASP A 202 16.86 -9.68 -3.93
N ASP A 203 16.98 -8.89 -5.01
CA ASP A 203 16.60 -7.47 -5.00
C ASP A 203 15.10 -7.31 -4.69
N LEU A 204 14.25 -8.15 -5.30
CA LEU A 204 12.80 -8.10 -5.05
C LEU A 204 12.45 -8.47 -3.62
N LYS A 205 13.12 -9.45 -3.02
CA LYS A 205 12.97 -9.78 -1.61
C LYS A 205 13.35 -8.60 -0.70
N GLN A 206 14.39 -7.86 -1.04
CA GLN A 206 14.75 -6.64 -0.33
C GLN A 206 13.69 -5.54 -0.51
N MET A 207 13.17 -5.35 -1.74
CA MET A 207 12.05 -4.41 -1.97
C MET A 207 10.84 -4.76 -1.08
N TYR A 208 10.53 -6.06 -0.91
CA TYR A 208 9.43 -6.48 -0.03
C TYR A 208 9.72 -6.20 1.45
N GLN A 209 10.97 -6.35 1.90
CA GLN A 209 11.35 -5.97 3.26
C GLN A 209 11.13 -4.46 3.50
N PHE A 210 11.51 -3.61 2.53
CA PHE A 210 11.21 -2.17 2.59
C PHE A 210 9.70 -1.91 2.56
N SER A 211 8.95 -2.64 1.73
CA SER A 211 7.48 -2.57 1.70
C SER A 211 6.89 -2.82 3.09
N TRP A 212 7.31 -3.90 3.76
CA TRP A 212 6.85 -4.22 5.09
C TRP A 212 7.21 -3.12 6.11
N VAL A 213 8.45 -2.63 6.10
CA VAL A 213 8.87 -1.57 7.03
C VAL A 213 8.05 -0.30 6.81
N ILE A 214 7.87 0.13 5.56
CA ILE A 214 7.12 1.35 5.25
C ILE A 214 5.65 1.19 5.62
N GLN A 215 5.02 0.07 5.28
CA GLN A 215 3.61 -0.13 5.58
C GLN A 215 3.38 -0.29 7.08
N THR A 216 4.14 -1.16 7.75
CA THR A 216 3.96 -1.43 9.20
C THR A 216 4.32 -0.23 10.06
N PHE A 217 5.51 0.36 9.85
CA PHE A 217 6.04 1.36 10.79
C PHE A 217 5.71 2.81 10.41
N HIS A 218 5.50 3.11 9.11
CA HIS A 218 5.10 4.44 8.67
C HIS A 218 3.60 4.51 8.43
N SER A 219 3.09 3.79 7.43
CA SER A 219 1.71 3.95 6.94
C SER A 219 0.65 3.55 7.97
N PHE A 220 0.89 2.50 8.75
CA PHE A 220 0.04 2.10 9.87
C PHE A 220 0.42 2.73 11.23
N GLY A 221 1.43 3.59 11.25
CA GLY A 221 1.66 4.55 12.34
C GLY A 221 2.48 4.07 13.54
N ILE A 222 3.03 2.85 13.54
CA ILE A 222 3.79 2.33 14.70
C ILE A 222 4.99 3.23 15.07
N LEU A 223 5.74 3.76 14.08
CA LEU A 223 6.89 4.63 14.29
C LEU A 223 6.85 5.93 13.49
N GLU A 224 5.76 6.25 12.81
CA GLU A 224 5.66 7.45 11.97
C GLU A 224 6.05 8.72 12.71
N HIS A 225 5.52 8.92 13.92
CA HIS A 225 5.81 10.11 14.73
C HIS A 225 7.26 10.14 15.21
N VAL A 226 7.83 8.99 15.54
CA VAL A 226 9.25 8.87 15.92
C VAL A 226 10.15 9.19 14.73
N ALA A 227 9.84 8.65 13.55
CA ALA A 227 10.55 8.94 12.30
C ALA A 227 10.52 10.44 11.96
N LYS A 228 9.33 11.05 12.01
CA LYS A 228 9.16 12.50 11.78
C LYS A 228 9.89 13.36 12.82
N TYR A 229 9.97 12.91 14.06
CA TYR A 229 10.76 13.58 15.10
C TYR A 229 12.25 13.57 14.76
N PHE A 230 12.83 12.40 14.48
CA PHE A 230 14.25 12.28 14.11
C PHE A 230 14.57 13.06 12.83
N HIS A 231 13.70 13.01 11.84
CA HIS A 231 13.86 13.78 10.61
C HIS A 231 13.93 15.30 10.89
N LYS A 232 12.97 15.83 11.62
CA LYS A 232 12.87 17.29 11.88
C LYS A 232 13.92 17.81 12.86
N THR A 233 14.28 17.00 13.87
CA THR A 233 15.13 17.46 14.98
C THR A 233 16.61 17.15 14.74
N HIS A 234 16.89 16.00 14.10
CA HIS A 234 18.24 15.50 13.90
C HIS A 234 18.67 15.44 12.43
N GLY A 235 17.80 15.82 11.50
CA GLY A 235 18.10 15.80 10.04
C GLY A 235 18.26 14.39 9.46
N VAL A 236 17.82 13.36 10.17
CA VAL A 236 17.87 11.97 9.67
C VAL A 236 16.90 11.82 8.52
N SER A 237 17.37 11.34 7.35
CA SER A 237 16.48 11.03 6.24
C SER A 237 15.48 9.94 6.66
N LEU A 238 14.22 10.07 6.22
CA LEU A 238 13.20 9.06 6.55
C LEU A 238 13.58 7.68 6.01
N MET A 239 14.20 7.63 4.82
CA MET A 239 14.67 6.36 4.27
C MET A 239 15.76 5.73 5.14
N ILE A 240 16.75 6.52 5.62
CA ILE A 240 17.78 6.05 6.55
C ILE A 240 17.15 5.54 7.85
N PHE A 241 16.14 6.23 8.38
CA PHE A 241 15.41 5.78 9.56
C PHE A 241 14.82 4.38 9.34
N TYR A 242 14.12 4.16 8.24
CA TYR A 242 13.49 2.87 7.93
C TYR A 242 14.49 1.78 7.54
N GLU A 243 15.60 2.11 6.89
CA GLU A 243 16.71 1.18 6.69
C GLU A 243 17.31 0.72 8.02
N THR A 244 17.44 1.64 8.98
CA THR A 244 17.98 1.32 10.30
C THR A 244 17.07 0.37 11.07
N ILE A 245 15.75 0.35 10.82
CA ILE A 245 14.85 -0.68 11.40
C ILE A 245 15.25 -2.07 10.89
N LEU A 246 15.50 -2.23 9.58
CA LEU A 246 15.92 -3.53 9.03
C LEU A 246 17.25 -4.00 9.61
N GLU A 247 18.19 -3.09 9.85
CA GLU A 247 19.45 -3.42 10.53
C GLU A 247 19.23 -3.79 12.00
N TYR A 248 18.39 -3.02 12.71
CA TYR A 248 18.02 -3.31 14.10
C TYR A 248 17.34 -4.67 14.24
N CYS A 249 16.52 -5.07 13.27
CA CYS A 249 15.90 -6.40 13.23
C CYS A 249 16.89 -7.56 13.17
N GLN A 250 18.16 -7.31 12.84
CA GLN A 250 19.21 -8.34 12.87
C GLN A 250 19.78 -8.58 14.28
N ILE A 251 19.42 -7.75 15.26
CA ILE A 251 19.81 -7.92 16.65
C ILE A 251 18.96 -9.04 17.26
N LYS A 252 19.65 -10.07 17.76
CA LYS A 252 18.99 -11.22 18.37
C LYS A 252 18.22 -10.81 19.64
N ASN A 253 17.03 -11.38 19.79
CA ASN A 253 16.11 -11.21 20.92
C ASN A 253 15.35 -9.87 20.97
N SER A 254 15.42 -9.02 19.95
CA SER A 254 14.55 -7.88 19.87
C SER A 254 13.12 -8.29 19.44
N LEU A 255 12.13 -7.48 19.81
CA LEU A 255 10.76 -7.70 19.40
C LEU A 255 10.61 -7.59 17.86
N PHE A 256 11.24 -6.57 17.28
CA PHE A 256 11.22 -6.36 15.84
C PHE A 256 11.95 -7.47 15.08
N SER A 257 13.01 -8.06 15.63
CA SER A 257 13.70 -9.17 14.96
C SER A 257 12.86 -10.45 14.91
N LYS A 258 12.03 -10.72 15.90
CA LYS A 258 11.10 -11.87 15.85
C LYS A 258 10.08 -11.71 14.73
N GLU A 259 9.54 -10.53 14.59
CA GLU A 259 8.59 -10.21 13.51
C GLU A 259 9.27 -10.28 12.14
N TYR A 260 10.50 -9.81 12.03
CA TYR A 260 11.30 -9.88 10.81
C TYR A 260 11.64 -11.32 10.38
N GLU A 261 11.84 -12.24 11.33
CA GLU A 261 12.02 -13.68 11.01
C GLU A 261 10.75 -14.28 10.41
N LEU A 262 9.56 -13.91 10.92
CA LEU A 262 8.28 -14.31 10.33
C LEU A 262 8.12 -13.72 8.92
N LEU A 263 8.48 -12.46 8.74
CA LEU A 263 8.47 -11.78 7.43
C LEU A 263 9.34 -12.52 6.42
N ARG A 264 10.59 -12.86 6.78
CA ARG A 264 11.51 -13.56 5.87
C ARG A 264 10.92 -14.87 5.37
N LYS A 265 10.32 -15.63 6.28
CA LYS A 265 9.63 -16.88 5.92
C LYS A 265 8.44 -16.61 4.99
N HIS A 266 7.64 -15.60 5.28
CA HIS A 266 6.50 -15.20 4.44
C HIS A 266 6.95 -14.80 3.02
N ILE A 267 8.04 -14.03 2.89
CA ILE A 267 8.64 -13.66 1.61
C ILE A 267 9.13 -14.88 0.82
N ASP A 268 9.82 -15.82 1.49
CA ASP A 268 10.33 -17.03 0.85
C ASP A 268 9.18 -17.93 0.39
N ASP A 269 8.16 -18.10 1.19
CA ASP A 269 6.95 -18.88 0.84
C ASP A 269 6.21 -18.22 -0.34
N GLY A 270 5.99 -16.92 -0.30
CA GLY A 270 5.31 -16.15 -1.34
C GLY A 270 6.02 -16.26 -2.70
N TYR A 271 7.31 -15.96 -2.72
CA TYR A 271 8.11 -16.04 -3.96
C TYR A 271 8.50 -17.47 -4.38
N SER A 272 8.16 -18.49 -3.59
CA SER A 272 8.20 -19.88 -4.01
C SER A 272 6.90 -20.37 -4.66
N GLY A 273 5.88 -19.51 -4.77
CA GLY A 273 4.60 -19.84 -5.39
C GLY A 273 3.57 -20.45 -4.44
N ASN A 274 3.78 -20.35 -3.11
CA ASN A 274 2.84 -20.85 -2.11
C ASN A 274 1.72 -19.84 -1.78
N GLY A 275 1.80 -18.62 -2.37
CA GLY A 275 0.83 -17.54 -2.17
C GLY A 275 1.19 -16.59 -1.03
N TRP A 276 0.36 -15.58 -0.88
CA TRP A 276 0.57 -14.45 0.05
C TRP A 276 -0.43 -14.42 1.20
N ALA A 277 -1.14 -15.53 1.44
CA ALA A 277 -2.02 -15.63 2.60
C ALA A 277 -1.20 -15.80 3.88
N HIS A 278 -1.49 -14.98 4.87
CA HIS A 278 -0.96 -15.15 6.21
C HIS A 278 -2.11 -15.45 7.17
N TYR A 279 -2.04 -16.61 7.81
CA TYR A 279 -3.01 -17.05 8.81
C TYR A 279 -2.35 -17.05 10.18
N ASP A 280 -3.00 -16.43 11.14
CA ASP A 280 -2.54 -16.35 12.52
C ASP A 280 -3.75 -16.60 13.44
N SER A 281 -3.75 -17.76 14.11
CA SER A 281 -4.87 -18.19 14.97
C SER A 281 -5.16 -17.22 16.11
N ASP A 282 -4.14 -16.48 16.57
CA ASP A 282 -4.30 -15.49 17.63
C ASP A 282 -5.00 -14.22 17.11
N LEU A 283 -4.94 -13.97 15.78
CA LEU A 283 -5.60 -12.84 15.13
C LEU A 283 -6.95 -13.20 14.51
N GLY A 284 -7.33 -14.49 14.50
CA GLY A 284 -8.59 -15.00 13.94
C GLY A 284 -8.39 -15.82 12.66
N ASP A 285 -9.44 -16.53 12.25
CA ASP A 285 -9.43 -17.49 11.13
C ASP A 285 -9.63 -16.81 9.77
N ILE A 286 -8.86 -15.75 9.50
CA ILE A 286 -8.91 -15.02 8.23
C ILE A 286 -7.52 -14.90 7.61
N SER A 287 -7.45 -14.68 6.30
CA SER A 287 -6.23 -14.33 5.60
C SER A 287 -5.88 -12.87 5.86
N TRP A 288 -4.74 -12.60 6.48
CA TRP A 288 -4.24 -11.26 6.73
C TRP A 288 -3.22 -10.82 5.68
N PRO A 289 -3.21 -9.55 5.26
CA PRO A 289 -1.97 -8.93 4.77
C PRO A 289 -0.91 -9.02 5.86
N PHE A 290 0.32 -9.37 5.50
CA PHE A 290 1.36 -9.62 6.52
C PHE A 290 1.67 -8.36 7.34
N GLU A 291 1.68 -7.20 6.72
CA GLU A 291 1.91 -5.90 7.33
C GLU A 291 0.87 -5.58 8.40
N GLU A 292 -0.41 -5.85 8.10
CA GLU A 292 -1.51 -5.63 9.04
C GLU A 292 -1.45 -6.62 10.21
N ALA A 293 -1.09 -7.88 9.93
CA ALA A 293 -0.88 -8.87 10.98
C ALA A 293 0.26 -8.46 11.92
N SER A 294 1.36 -7.91 11.38
CA SER A 294 2.47 -7.35 12.18
C SER A 294 1.98 -6.24 13.11
N VAL A 295 1.22 -5.30 12.58
CA VAL A 295 0.61 -4.21 13.39
C VAL A 295 -0.32 -4.76 14.45
N ALA A 296 -1.21 -5.70 14.09
CA ALA A 296 -2.15 -6.31 15.03
C ALA A 296 -1.42 -7.04 16.17
N ARG A 297 -0.29 -7.71 15.89
CA ARG A 297 0.55 -8.34 16.92
C ARG A 297 1.20 -7.30 17.83
N PHE A 298 1.73 -6.21 17.29
CA PHE A 298 2.32 -5.13 18.09
C PHE A 298 1.29 -4.46 18.99
N LEU A 299 0.09 -4.20 18.50
CA LEU A 299 -0.98 -3.56 19.28
C LEU A 299 -1.62 -4.46 20.36
N ARG A 300 -1.35 -5.76 20.34
CA ARG A 300 -1.77 -6.70 21.40
C ARG A 300 -0.77 -6.85 22.54
N LEU A 301 0.42 -6.28 22.40
CA LEU A 301 1.39 -6.26 23.48
C LEU A 301 0.94 -5.30 24.58
N GLU A 302 1.41 -5.52 25.79
CA GLU A 302 1.31 -4.53 26.86
C GLU A 302 2.07 -3.25 26.45
N ASP A 303 1.52 -2.08 26.74
CA ASP A 303 2.01 -0.79 26.26
C ASP A 303 3.50 -0.56 26.58
N ASP A 304 3.96 -0.98 27.76
CA ASP A 304 5.34 -0.84 28.19
C ASP A 304 6.31 -1.72 27.37
N VAL A 305 5.88 -2.89 26.91
CA VAL A 305 6.72 -3.80 26.10
C VAL A 305 7.06 -3.17 24.74
N LEU A 306 6.05 -2.63 24.04
CA LEU A 306 6.27 -1.96 22.76
C LEU A 306 7.04 -0.64 22.93
N HIS A 307 6.72 0.14 23.97
CA HIS A 307 7.44 1.37 24.29
C HIS A 307 8.93 1.12 24.58
N ASP A 308 9.28 0.06 25.32
CA ASP A 308 10.66 -0.26 25.62
C ASP A 308 11.43 -0.71 24.38
N GLU A 309 10.81 -1.46 23.48
CA GLU A 309 11.39 -1.79 22.17
C GLU A 309 11.66 -0.53 21.34
N ILE A 310 10.69 0.41 21.28
CA ILE A 310 10.86 1.69 20.58
C ILE A 310 12.00 2.52 21.17
N LYS A 311 12.15 2.57 22.50
CA LYS A 311 13.27 3.26 23.16
C LYS A 311 14.61 2.62 22.81
N GLN A 312 14.68 1.28 22.82
CA GLN A 312 15.90 0.55 22.44
C GLN A 312 16.29 0.82 21.00
N PHE A 313 15.31 0.84 20.08
CA PHE A 313 15.53 1.21 18.69
C PHE A 313 16.01 2.67 18.56
N ALA A 314 15.39 3.62 19.26
CA ALA A 314 15.80 5.02 19.23
C ALA A 314 17.26 5.20 19.72
N GLN A 315 17.64 4.53 20.81
CA GLN A 315 19.02 4.52 21.30
C GLN A 315 20.00 3.88 20.29
N PHE A 316 19.57 2.83 19.59
CA PHE A 316 20.38 2.23 18.53
C PHE A 316 20.62 3.20 17.39
N LEU A 317 19.59 3.93 16.97
CA LEU A 317 19.67 4.95 15.92
C LEU A 317 20.57 6.13 16.32
N GLU A 318 20.49 6.61 17.59
CA GLU A 318 21.32 7.70 18.11
C GLU A 318 22.81 7.35 18.19
N ASN A 319 23.14 6.07 18.35
CA ASN A 319 24.52 5.58 18.43
C ASN A 319 25.14 5.31 17.05
N LYS A 320 24.39 5.51 15.95
CA LYS A 320 24.81 5.28 14.57
C LYS A 320 25.16 6.58 13.87
#